data_1a861843d260273f5a11a2ffac650a10
#
_entry.id   1a861843d260273f5a11a2ffac650a10
#
_cell.length_a   1.000
_cell.length_b   1.000
_cell.length_c   1.000
_cell.angle_alpha   90.00
_cell.angle_beta   90.00
_cell.angle_gamma   90.00
#
_symmetry.space_group_name_H-M   'P 1'
#
loop_
_entity.id
_entity.type
_entity.pdbx_description
1 polymer ?
#
loop_
_entity_poly.entity_id
_entity_poly.type
_entity_poly.pdbx_seq_one_letter_code
_entity_poly.pdbx_strand_id
1 'polypeptide(L)'
;MEKNITAKMNDVKIAFTGPESSGKTTMSKWLSEHFSFDFVEEYAREYLFQKTDYNREDLNKIAIEQFRRNQAPGNLAIDTEMLVMKVWFEEKYNYCSDLILELLERQKLDFYFLCKPDIPWEEDPLRENPLDRDRLFMKYEENLIEQGFDFTVLEGTFIERKEIIIDTLRTKILR
;
A
#
# COMPACT_ATOMS: atom_id res chain seq x y z
N MET A 1 -10.79 -14.87 -19.37
CA MET A 1 -9.35 -15.19 -19.28
C MET A 1 -8.76 -14.81 -17.90
N GLU A 2 -9.19 -13.73 -17.29
CA GLU A 2 -8.68 -13.25 -15.98
C GLU A 2 -9.02 -14.15 -14.79
N LYS A 3 -10.22 -14.74 -14.74
CA LYS A 3 -10.65 -15.67 -13.67
C LYS A 3 -9.84 -16.97 -13.57
N ASN A 4 -9.10 -17.36 -14.62
CA ASN A 4 -8.25 -18.55 -14.59
C ASN A 4 -6.87 -18.31 -13.98
N ILE A 5 -6.46 -17.05 -13.83
CA ILE A 5 -5.15 -16.68 -13.27
C ILE A 5 -5.12 -16.96 -11.76
N THR A 6 -6.22 -16.71 -11.05
CA THR A 6 -6.30 -16.79 -9.58
C THR A 6 -6.71 -18.17 -9.04
N ALA A 7 -7.07 -19.12 -9.88
CA ALA A 7 -7.49 -20.47 -9.44
C ALA A 7 -6.42 -21.27 -8.69
N LYS A 8 -5.16 -20.81 -8.69
CA LYS A 8 -4.01 -21.44 -8.01
C LYS A 8 -3.49 -20.62 -6.82
N MET A 9 -4.04 -19.43 -6.58
CA MET A 9 -3.56 -18.53 -5.52
C MET A 9 -4.29 -18.87 -4.21
N ASN A 10 -3.54 -19.11 -3.17
CA ASN A 10 -4.09 -19.36 -1.85
C ASN A 10 -3.28 -18.58 -0.82
N ASP A 11 -3.95 -17.67 -0.11
CA ASP A 11 -3.36 -16.82 0.92
C ASP A 11 -2.24 -15.86 0.44
N VAL A 12 -2.39 -15.30 -0.77
CA VAL A 12 -1.46 -14.33 -1.36
C VAL A 12 -1.84 -12.91 -0.93
N LYS A 13 -0.86 -12.16 -0.43
CA LYS A 13 -1.05 -10.79 0.06
C LYS A 13 -0.23 -9.80 -0.76
N ILE A 14 -0.91 -8.94 -1.49
CA ILE A 14 -0.31 -7.92 -2.36
C ILE A 14 -0.62 -6.54 -1.81
N ALA A 15 0.43 -5.77 -1.51
CA ALA A 15 0.30 -4.40 -1.05
C ALA A 15 0.52 -3.39 -2.17
N PHE A 16 -0.26 -2.32 -2.13
CA PHE A 16 -0.06 -1.11 -2.93
C PHE A 16 0.51 -0.03 -2.02
N THR A 17 1.75 0.36 -2.27
CA THR A 17 2.49 1.31 -1.46
C THR A 17 2.93 2.51 -2.29
N GLY A 18 3.42 3.56 -1.66
CA GLY A 18 3.86 4.78 -2.32
C GLY A 18 3.22 6.04 -1.75
N PRO A 19 3.60 7.22 -2.29
CA PRO A 19 3.14 8.51 -1.78
C PRO A 19 1.63 8.73 -1.92
N GLU A 20 1.18 9.80 -1.33
CA GLU A 20 -0.21 10.27 -1.44
C GLU A 20 -0.57 10.57 -2.89
N SER A 21 -1.86 10.41 -3.24
CA SER A 21 -2.38 10.67 -4.59
C SER A 21 -1.57 10.00 -5.72
N SER A 22 -1.11 8.77 -5.48
CA SER A 22 -0.36 7.96 -6.47
C SER A 22 -1.21 6.82 -7.08
N GLY A 23 -2.47 6.69 -6.68
CA GLY A 23 -3.41 5.71 -7.23
C GLY A 23 -3.43 4.35 -6.51
N LYS A 24 -2.90 4.24 -5.29
CA LYS A 24 -2.95 3.01 -4.47
C LYS A 24 -4.36 2.41 -4.38
N THR A 25 -5.29 3.19 -3.87
CA THR A 25 -6.70 2.78 -3.68
C THR A 25 -7.36 2.34 -4.99
N THR A 26 -7.10 3.09 -6.07
CA THR A 26 -7.68 2.78 -7.38
C THR A 26 -7.20 1.44 -7.91
N MET A 27 -5.90 1.17 -7.79
CA MET A 27 -5.30 -0.04 -8.32
C MET A 27 -5.57 -1.27 -7.44
N SER A 28 -5.58 -1.12 -6.11
CA SER A 28 -5.93 -2.21 -5.19
C SER A 28 -7.41 -2.63 -5.31
N LYS A 29 -8.33 -1.67 -5.45
CA LYS A 29 -9.74 -1.95 -5.75
C LYS A 29 -9.89 -2.65 -7.09
N TRP A 30 -9.23 -2.15 -8.13
CA TRP A 30 -9.28 -2.80 -9.43
C TRP A 30 -8.79 -4.25 -9.39
N LEU A 31 -7.69 -4.53 -8.65
CA LEU A 31 -7.19 -5.90 -8.47
C LEU A 31 -8.24 -6.79 -7.80
N SER A 32 -8.87 -6.31 -6.75
CA SER A 32 -9.91 -7.04 -6.02
C SER A 32 -11.15 -7.32 -6.88
N GLU A 33 -11.59 -6.37 -7.69
CA GLU A 33 -12.79 -6.49 -8.53
C GLU A 33 -12.61 -7.45 -9.72
N HIS A 34 -11.38 -7.59 -10.23
CA HIS A 34 -11.10 -8.36 -11.45
C HIS A 34 -10.47 -9.74 -11.18
N PHE A 35 -9.90 -9.91 -9.99
CA PHE A 35 -9.27 -11.15 -9.53
C PHE A 35 -9.83 -11.55 -8.17
N SER A 36 -9.62 -12.79 -7.76
CA SER A 36 -10.15 -13.30 -6.48
C SER A 36 -9.30 -12.83 -5.28
N PHE A 37 -9.28 -11.51 -5.03
CA PHE A 37 -8.68 -10.87 -3.89
C PHE A 37 -9.72 -10.11 -3.10
N ASP A 38 -9.65 -10.18 -1.78
CA ASP A 38 -10.43 -9.31 -0.90
C ASP A 38 -9.71 -7.97 -0.74
N PHE A 39 -10.46 -6.86 -0.88
CA PHE A 39 -9.91 -5.52 -0.71
C PHE A 39 -9.74 -5.18 0.77
N VAL A 40 -8.55 -4.76 1.15
CA VAL A 40 -8.27 -4.23 2.50
C VAL A 40 -8.09 -2.73 2.42
N GLU A 41 -9.08 -2.00 2.93
CA GLU A 41 -9.14 -0.54 2.91
C GLU A 41 -8.17 0.09 3.90
N GLU A 42 -7.74 1.31 3.61
CA GLU A 42 -6.97 2.17 4.52
C GLU A 42 -7.80 2.53 5.76
N TYR A 43 -7.45 1.95 6.92
CA TYR A 43 -8.16 2.18 8.18
C TYR A 43 -8.08 3.63 8.68
N ALA A 44 -7.02 4.36 8.32
CA ALA A 44 -6.87 5.75 8.70
C ALA A 44 -8.08 6.61 8.31
N ARG A 45 -8.71 6.34 7.16
CA ARG A 45 -9.91 7.06 6.70
C ARG A 45 -11.09 6.87 7.65
N GLU A 46 -11.30 5.67 8.14
CA GLU A 46 -12.34 5.35 9.13
C GLU A 46 -12.01 6.00 10.49
N TYR A 47 -10.77 5.81 10.96
CA TYR A 47 -10.35 6.28 12.28
C TYR A 47 -10.32 7.80 12.41
N LEU A 48 -9.88 8.50 11.38
CA LEU A 48 -9.76 9.97 11.35
C LEU A 48 -11.01 10.68 10.82
N PHE A 49 -12.04 9.93 10.47
CA PHE A 49 -13.32 10.52 10.06
C PHE A 49 -13.85 11.47 11.13
N GLN A 50 -14.10 12.74 10.75
CA GLN A 50 -14.53 13.85 11.64
C GLN A 50 -13.50 14.28 12.71
N LYS A 51 -12.28 13.74 12.73
CA LYS A 51 -11.21 14.29 13.57
C LYS A 51 -10.55 15.47 12.85
N THR A 52 -10.33 16.55 13.59
CA THR A 52 -9.66 17.75 13.07
C THR A 52 -8.15 17.71 13.26
N ASP A 53 -7.66 16.83 14.13
CA ASP A 53 -6.25 16.64 14.44
C ASP A 53 -5.99 15.21 14.91
N TYR A 54 -4.74 14.78 14.83
CA TYR A 54 -4.28 13.47 15.30
C TYR A 54 -2.82 13.56 15.79
N ASN A 55 -2.47 12.65 16.69
CA ASN A 55 -1.17 12.59 17.31
C ASN A 55 -0.49 11.23 17.13
N ARG A 56 0.69 11.04 17.78
CA ARG A 56 1.48 9.80 17.70
C ARG A 56 0.74 8.56 18.17
N GLU A 57 -0.09 8.71 19.20
CA GLU A 57 -0.89 7.59 19.74
C GLU A 57 -1.99 7.17 18.75
N ASP A 58 -2.57 8.14 18.04
CA ASP A 58 -3.55 7.86 16.99
C ASP A 58 -2.90 7.08 15.84
N LEU A 59 -1.70 7.48 15.39
CA LEU A 59 -0.96 6.75 14.35
C LEU A 59 -0.61 5.32 14.80
N ASN A 60 -0.21 5.12 16.05
CA ASN A 60 0.04 3.78 16.59
C ASN A 60 -1.24 2.92 16.61
N LYS A 61 -2.38 3.48 16.99
CA LYS A 61 -3.68 2.77 16.95
C LYS A 61 -4.10 2.41 15.53
N ILE A 62 -3.90 3.34 14.59
CA ILE A 62 -4.15 3.10 13.16
C ILE A 62 -3.27 1.96 12.66
N ALA A 63 -1.97 1.98 12.98
CA ALA A 63 -1.03 0.94 12.56
C ALA A 63 -1.39 -0.45 13.11
N ILE A 64 -1.77 -0.56 14.38
CA ILE A 64 -2.20 -1.83 14.99
C ILE A 64 -3.40 -2.42 14.24
N GLU A 65 -4.45 -1.62 14.03
CA GLU A 65 -5.65 -2.12 13.36
C GLU A 65 -5.43 -2.41 11.88
N GLN A 66 -4.67 -1.55 11.17
CA GLN A 66 -4.28 -1.81 9.78
C GLN A 66 -3.49 -3.10 9.67
N PHE A 67 -2.48 -3.31 10.52
CA PHE A 67 -1.73 -4.55 10.56
C PHE A 67 -2.64 -5.77 10.77
N ARG A 68 -3.57 -5.72 11.73
CA ARG A 68 -4.52 -6.79 11.98
C ARG A 68 -5.36 -7.13 10.75
N ARG A 69 -5.88 -6.11 10.04
CA ARG A 69 -6.66 -6.28 8.80
C ARG A 69 -5.82 -6.90 7.69
N ASN A 70 -4.56 -6.49 7.55
CA ASN A 70 -3.63 -6.98 6.54
C ASN A 70 -3.19 -8.44 6.77
N GLN A 71 -3.40 -9.00 7.95
CA GLN A 71 -3.10 -10.39 8.28
C GLN A 71 -4.31 -11.33 8.17
N ALA A 72 -5.45 -10.87 7.69
CA ALA A 72 -6.62 -11.73 7.46
C ALA A 72 -6.28 -12.87 6.49
N PRO A 73 -6.93 -14.04 6.62
CA PRO A 73 -6.69 -15.17 5.71
C PRO A 73 -7.24 -14.88 4.31
N GLY A 74 -6.68 -15.55 3.30
CA GLY A 74 -7.09 -15.43 1.91
C GLY A 74 -6.22 -14.48 1.08
N ASN A 75 -6.56 -14.34 -0.18
CA ASN A 75 -5.86 -13.44 -1.08
C ASN A 75 -6.29 -11.99 -0.81
N LEU A 76 -5.34 -11.11 -0.50
CA LEU A 76 -5.62 -9.73 -0.10
C LEU A 76 -4.99 -8.72 -1.07
N ALA A 77 -5.79 -7.76 -1.54
CA ALA A 77 -5.34 -6.54 -2.20
C ALA A 77 -5.36 -5.39 -1.18
N ILE A 78 -4.19 -4.99 -0.71
CA ILE A 78 -4.02 -4.13 0.47
C ILE A 78 -3.70 -2.71 0.02
N ASP A 79 -4.55 -1.74 0.40
CA ASP A 79 -4.40 -0.30 0.06
C ASP A 79 -3.48 0.46 1.03
N THR A 80 -3.01 -0.06 2.07
CA THR A 80 -2.05 0.59 2.98
C THR A 80 -1.45 -0.45 3.90
N GLU A 81 -0.15 -0.37 4.13
CA GLU A 81 0.59 -1.33 4.92
C GLU A 81 1.64 -0.63 5.82
N MET A 82 2.46 -1.41 6.54
CA MET A 82 3.31 -0.83 7.58
C MET A 82 4.45 0.05 7.07
N LEU A 83 4.88 -0.08 5.81
CA LEU A 83 5.84 0.86 5.24
C LEU A 83 5.21 2.25 5.05
N VAL A 84 3.93 2.31 4.62
CA VAL A 84 3.19 3.58 4.57
C VAL A 84 3.09 4.20 5.96
N MET A 85 2.76 3.41 6.98
CA MET A 85 2.69 3.89 8.37
C MET A 85 4.03 4.39 8.88
N LYS A 86 5.14 3.70 8.54
CA LYS A 86 6.51 4.13 8.87
C LYS A 86 6.83 5.48 8.23
N VAL A 87 6.65 5.59 6.92
CA VAL A 87 6.96 6.83 6.19
C VAL A 87 6.11 7.99 6.71
N TRP A 88 4.81 7.79 6.92
CA TRP A 88 3.91 8.80 7.47
C TRP A 88 4.36 9.28 8.86
N PHE A 89 4.70 8.36 9.76
CA PHE A 89 5.18 8.72 11.10
C PHE A 89 6.50 9.49 11.05
N GLU A 90 7.45 9.07 10.19
CA GLU A 90 8.74 9.73 10.01
C GLU A 90 8.61 11.14 9.43
N GLU A 91 7.74 11.33 8.43
CA GLU A 91 7.51 12.67 7.84
C GLU A 91 6.92 13.64 8.86
N LYS A 92 6.03 13.17 9.73
CA LYS A 92 5.38 14.03 10.73
C LYS A 92 6.25 14.30 11.96
N TYR A 93 7.06 13.35 12.39
CA TYR A 93 7.76 13.42 13.70
C TYR A 93 9.28 13.31 13.61
N ASN A 94 9.85 13.13 12.43
CA ASN A 94 11.28 12.92 12.17
C ASN A 94 11.91 11.69 12.86
N TYR A 95 11.12 10.72 13.25
CA TYR A 95 11.50 9.39 13.71
C TYR A 95 10.32 8.42 13.52
N CYS A 96 10.55 7.12 13.62
CA CYS A 96 9.47 6.13 13.64
C CYS A 96 9.30 5.54 15.04
N SER A 97 8.08 5.21 15.44
CA SER A 97 7.85 4.52 16.70
C SER A 97 8.32 3.06 16.65
N ASP A 98 8.86 2.55 17.78
CA ASP A 98 9.31 1.17 17.88
C ASP A 98 8.17 0.18 17.56
N LEU A 99 6.93 0.52 17.92
CA LEU A 99 5.75 -0.28 17.60
C LEU A 99 5.57 -0.45 16.09
N ILE A 100 5.65 0.62 15.31
CA ILE A 100 5.47 0.55 13.85
C ILE A 100 6.61 -0.24 13.21
N LEU A 101 7.85 -0.06 13.71
CA LEU A 101 9.00 -0.84 13.25
C LEU A 101 8.81 -2.34 13.54
N GLU A 102 8.36 -2.71 14.74
CA GLU A 102 8.04 -4.10 15.09
C GLU A 102 6.94 -4.67 14.19
N LEU A 103 5.87 -3.90 13.94
CA LEU A 103 4.78 -4.35 13.06
C LEU A 103 5.26 -4.53 11.61
N LEU A 104 6.16 -3.67 11.12
CA LEU A 104 6.76 -3.78 9.79
C LEU A 104 7.60 -5.06 9.66
N GLU A 105 8.40 -5.40 10.66
CA GLU A 105 9.17 -6.64 10.69
C GLU A 105 8.29 -7.90 10.74
N ARG A 106 7.15 -7.80 11.40
CA ARG A 106 6.21 -8.93 11.58
C ARG A 106 5.24 -9.10 10.45
N GLN A 107 5.02 -8.06 9.62
CA GLN A 107 4.06 -8.17 8.54
C GLN A 107 4.55 -9.17 7.48
N LYS A 108 3.63 -9.98 6.97
CA LYS A 108 3.89 -10.96 5.92
C LYS A 108 3.11 -10.58 4.69
N LEU A 109 3.82 -10.05 3.70
CA LEU A 109 3.28 -9.70 2.38
C LEU A 109 4.15 -10.38 1.33
N ASP A 110 3.50 -10.88 0.27
CA ASP A 110 4.19 -11.63 -0.78
C ASP A 110 4.75 -10.72 -1.87
N PHE A 111 4.11 -9.57 -2.08
CA PHE A 111 4.53 -8.66 -3.15
C PHE A 111 4.05 -7.22 -2.92
N TYR A 112 4.83 -6.26 -3.45
CA TYR A 112 4.48 -4.84 -3.41
C TYR A 112 4.33 -4.26 -4.81
N PHE A 113 3.30 -3.44 -5.00
CA PHE A 113 3.24 -2.49 -6.11
C PHE A 113 3.55 -1.09 -5.59
N LEU A 114 4.68 -0.53 -6.03
CA LEU A 114 5.07 0.83 -5.70
C LEU A 114 4.44 1.81 -6.71
N CYS A 115 3.43 2.55 -6.27
CA CYS A 115 2.69 3.48 -7.11
C CYS A 115 3.46 4.78 -7.30
N LYS A 116 3.84 5.09 -8.55
CA LYS A 116 4.51 6.33 -8.92
C LYS A 116 3.52 7.51 -8.90
N PRO A 117 3.92 8.70 -8.41
CA PRO A 117 3.05 9.87 -8.34
C PRO A 117 3.01 10.66 -9.67
N ASP A 118 2.95 9.97 -10.80
CA ASP A 118 2.89 10.51 -12.16
C ASP A 118 1.45 10.79 -12.65
N ILE A 119 0.50 10.79 -11.73
CA ILE A 119 -0.90 11.17 -11.94
C ILE A 119 -1.19 12.51 -11.25
N PRO A 120 -2.25 13.25 -11.68
CA PRO A 120 -2.62 14.51 -11.06
C PRO A 120 -2.87 14.40 -9.56
N TRP A 121 -2.53 15.46 -8.83
CA TRP A 121 -2.90 15.58 -7.42
C TRP A 121 -4.41 15.70 -7.26
N GLU A 122 -4.96 14.98 -6.31
CA GLU A 122 -6.35 15.12 -5.88
C GLU A 122 -6.37 15.57 -4.42
N GLU A 123 -7.11 16.62 -4.12
CA GLU A 123 -7.30 17.11 -2.75
C GLU A 123 -8.03 16.11 -1.88
N ASP A 124 -7.54 15.91 -0.67
CA ASP A 124 -8.12 14.99 0.32
C ASP A 124 -7.68 15.44 1.72
N PRO A 125 -8.56 15.41 2.74
CA PRO A 125 -8.22 15.88 4.09
C PRO A 125 -7.06 15.17 4.77
N LEU A 126 -6.73 13.94 4.33
CA LEU A 126 -5.61 13.16 4.89
C LEU A 126 -4.31 13.30 4.11
N ARG A 127 -4.26 14.15 3.07
CA ARG A 127 -3.08 14.35 2.22
C ARG A 127 -2.36 15.64 2.59
N GLU A 128 -1.10 15.53 2.98
CA GLU A 128 -0.32 16.63 3.55
C GLU A 128 0.83 17.10 2.63
N ASN A 129 1.22 16.32 1.59
CA ASN A 129 2.47 16.52 0.84
C ASN A 129 2.28 16.70 -0.67
N PRO A 130 1.56 17.74 -1.15
CA PRO A 130 1.27 17.91 -2.58
C PRO A 130 2.51 18.15 -3.45
N LEU A 131 3.57 18.75 -2.89
CA LEU A 131 4.76 19.18 -3.63
C LEU A 131 5.95 18.21 -3.49
N ASP A 132 5.87 17.24 -2.58
CA ASP A 132 7.00 16.38 -2.17
C ASP A 132 6.86 14.91 -2.63
N ARG A 133 5.89 14.63 -3.49
CA ARG A 133 5.56 13.27 -3.89
C ARG A 133 6.72 12.50 -4.52
N ASP A 134 7.55 13.15 -5.33
CA ASP A 134 8.71 12.52 -5.96
C ASP A 134 9.79 12.15 -4.93
N ARG A 135 10.06 13.02 -3.95
CA ARG A 135 10.96 12.72 -2.84
C ARG A 135 10.43 11.57 -2.00
N LEU A 136 9.14 11.57 -1.69
CA LEU A 136 8.50 10.47 -0.96
C LEU A 136 8.56 9.16 -1.75
N PHE A 137 8.35 9.19 -3.06
CA PHE A 137 8.47 8.02 -3.92
C PHE A 137 9.86 7.38 -3.81
N MET A 138 10.92 8.18 -3.91
CA MET A 138 12.30 7.71 -3.73
C MET A 138 12.50 7.09 -2.32
N LYS A 139 11.94 7.71 -1.28
CA LYS A 139 12.01 7.17 0.09
C LYS A 139 11.31 5.81 0.21
N TYR A 140 10.17 5.61 -0.43
CA TYR A 140 9.51 4.30 -0.49
C TYR A 140 10.37 3.27 -1.21
N GLU A 141 10.91 3.61 -2.39
CA GLU A 141 11.75 2.74 -3.19
C GLU A 141 13.00 2.30 -2.42
N GLU A 142 13.72 3.24 -1.81
CA GLU A 142 14.87 2.96 -0.96
C GLU A 142 14.54 1.98 0.17
N ASN A 143 13.44 2.21 0.90
CA ASN A 143 13.00 1.29 1.96
C ASN A 143 12.67 -0.11 1.45
N LEU A 144 11.99 -0.24 0.31
CA LEU A 144 11.69 -1.55 -0.29
C LEU A 144 12.97 -2.31 -0.66
N ILE A 145 13.95 -1.61 -1.23
CA ILE A 145 15.26 -2.18 -1.59
C ILE A 145 16.04 -2.60 -0.34
N GLU A 146 16.13 -1.72 0.67
CA GLU A 146 16.85 -1.98 1.91
C GLU A 146 16.27 -3.16 2.70
N GLN A 147 14.95 -3.32 2.70
CA GLN A 147 14.26 -4.44 3.35
C GLN A 147 14.30 -5.72 2.51
N GLY A 148 14.74 -5.66 1.25
CA GLY A 148 14.76 -6.81 0.35
C GLY A 148 13.38 -7.30 -0.06
N PHE A 149 12.38 -6.41 -0.10
CA PHE A 149 11.03 -6.75 -0.51
C PHE A 149 10.91 -6.84 -2.04
N ASP A 150 10.18 -7.85 -2.52
CA ASP A 150 9.86 -7.98 -3.94
C ASP A 150 8.82 -6.94 -4.36
N PHE A 151 9.15 -6.12 -5.35
CA PHE A 151 8.22 -5.11 -5.83
C PHE A 151 8.30 -4.84 -7.35
N THR A 152 7.28 -4.19 -7.86
CA THR A 152 7.22 -3.61 -9.22
C THR A 152 6.65 -2.20 -9.13
N VAL A 153 7.26 -1.27 -9.87
CA VAL A 153 6.73 0.10 -9.98
C VAL A 153 5.51 0.12 -10.89
N LEU A 154 4.43 0.75 -10.42
CA LEU A 154 3.26 1.09 -11.23
C LEU A 154 3.36 2.53 -11.70
N GLU A 155 3.54 2.73 -12.99
CA GLU A 155 3.65 4.04 -13.62
C GLU A 155 2.75 4.14 -14.86
N GLY A 156 2.57 5.36 -15.36
CA GLY A 156 1.78 5.65 -16.53
C GLY A 156 0.28 5.76 -16.26
N THR A 157 -0.48 5.62 -17.33
CA THR A 157 -1.95 5.66 -17.32
C THR A 157 -2.56 4.49 -16.55
N PHE A 158 -3.85 4.62 -16.23
CA PHE A 158 -4.60 3.54 -15.59
C PHE A 158 -4.56 2.22 -16.38
N ILE A 159 -4.57 2.29 -17.72
CA ILE A 159 -4.49 1.10 -18.59
C ILE A 159 -3.11 0.45 -18.49
N GLU A 160 -2.03 1.22 -18.61
CA GLU A 160 -0.66 0.73 -18.49
C GLU A 160 -0.40 0.07 -17.14
N ARG A 161 -0.88 0.67 -16.05
CA ARG A 161 -0.78 0.10 -14.70
C ARG A 161 -1.48 -1.24 -14.56
N LYS A 162 -2.65 -1.42 -15.18
CA LYS A 162 -3.35 -2.72 -15.22
C LYS A 162 -2.53 -3.77 -15.96
N GLU A 163 -1.93 -3.41 -17.09
CA GLU A 163 -1.09 -4.32 -17.86
C GLU A 163 0.14 -4.76 -17.05
N ILE A 164 0.79 -3.83 -16.33
CA ILE A 164 1.88 -4.12 -15.41
C ILE A 164 1.44 -5.11 -14.31
N ILE A 165 0.28 -4.89 -13.70
CA ILE A 165 -0.25 -5.80 -12.68
C ILE A 165 -0.49 -7.19 -13.26
N ILE A 166 -1.17 -7.30 -14.39
CA ILE A 166 -1.49 -8.58 -15.05
C ILE A 166 -0.19 -9.35 -15.38
N ASP A 167 0.80 -8.67 -15.96
CA ASP A 167 2.07 -9.27 -16.30
C ASP A 167 2.83 -9.75 -15.06
N THR A 168 2.86 -8.92 -14.00
CA THR A 168 3.49 -9.27 -12.72
C THR A 168 2.82 -10.48 -12.06
N LEU A 169 1.49 -10.54 -12.04
CA LEU A 169 0.77 -11.69 -11.53
C LEU A 169 1.17 -12.97 -12.27
N ARG A 170 1.26 -12.93 -13.58
CA ARG A 170 1.61 -14.08 -14.42
C ARG A 170 3.06 -14.52 -14.28
N THR A 171 3.99 -13.57 -14.15
CA THR A 171 5.43 -13.86 -14.25
C THR A 171 6.11 -14.05 -12.92
N LYS A 172 5.64 -13.39 -11.86
CA LYS A 172 6.32 -13.38 -10.55
C LYS A 172 5.54 -14.10 -9.45
N ILE A 173 4.22 -14.06 -9.48
CA ILE A 173 3.38 -14.50 -8.34
C ILE A 173 2.79 -15.90 -8.58
N LEU A 174 2.52 -16.27 -9.84
CA LEU A 174 1.88 -17.53 -10.23
C LEU A 174 2.85 -18.64 -10.66
N ARG A 175 4.11 -18.50 -10.36
CA ARG A 175 5.13 -19.53 -10.71
C ARG A 175 5.05 -20.75 -9.85
#